data_68d67c512c99127a13e49e82b5c4c83f
#
_entry.id   68d67c512c99127a13e49e82b5c4c83f
#
_cell.length_a   1.000
_cell.length_b   1.000
_cell.length_c   1.000
_cell.angle_alpha   90.00
_cell.angle_beta   90.00
_cell.angle_gamma   90.00
#
_symmetry.space_group_name_H-M   'P 1'
#
loop_
_entity.id
_entity.type
_entity.pdbx_description
1 polymer ?
#
loop_
_entity_poly.entity_id
_entity_poly.type
_entity_poly.pdbx_seq_one_letter_code
_entity_poly.pdbx_strand_id
1 'polypeptide(L)'
;QCKDLQTNDYSVNIPMRYYYKGKFRQGWVNIVNPFRGTWVVGTPGSGKTFSIIEPFIRQHSEKGFAVVLYDYKFPTLATKLYYHYLKNKNAKDSKMPKGMKFNMINFVDVEYSRRVNPIQLKYINNLAAASETAETLLESLQKGKKEGGGGSDQFFQTSAVNFLAACIYFFCNWEKEPYDKDGNMLIAEKVQDKQTLRMIPTGRVFDKMGNEVEPAYWLGKYSDMPHILSFLNESYQTIFEVLETDNEVAPLLGPFQTALKNRAMEQLEGMIGTLRVYTSRLATKESYWIFHKDGDDFDLKVSDPKNPSYLLIANDPEMESIIGALNALILNRLVTRVNTGQGKNIPTSIIVDELPTLYFHKIDRLIGTARSNKVSVTLGFQELPQLEADYGKVGMQKIITTVGNVVSGSARSKETLEWLSSDIFGKVVQLKKGVTIDRDKTSINLNENMDSLVPASKISDMPTGWICGQTARDFVKTKTGRGGSMNIQESEEFKTSKFYCKTDFNMADIKKEEDGYVALPKFYTFKSRDERERILYKNFVQVGEDVKSMINTIQRYKVK
;
A
#
# COMPACT_ATOMS: atom_id res chain seq x y z
N GLN A 1 20.67 -7.91 23.84
CA GLN A 1 20.68 -8.69 22.59
C GLN A 1 20.31 -10.15 22.92
N CYS A 2 19.31 -10.68 22.24
CA CYS A 2 18.75 -11.97 22.57
C CYS A 2 19.60 -13.12 22.01
N LYS A 3 20.06 -14.05 22.86
CA LYS A 3 20.77 -15.25 22.44
C LYS A 3 19.83 -16.28 21.84
N ASP A 4 18.64 -16.38 22.42
CA ASP A 4 17.71 -17.46 22.14
C ASP A 4 16.77 -17.08 20.99
N LEU A 5 16.49 -18.03 20.13
CA LEU A 5 15.48 -17.89 19.09
C LEU A 5 14.09 -17.91 19.75
N GLN A 6 13.31 -16.84 19.53
CA GLN A 6 11.94 -16.73 20.01
C GLN A 6 11.00 -16.72 18.81
N THR A 7 10.29 -17.81 18.58
CA THR A 7 9.40 -17.97 17.43
C THR A 7 7.94 -18.15 17.85
N ASN A 8 7.05 -17.68 16.99
CA ASN A 8 5.63 -17.99 17.01
C ASN A 8 5.09 -18.03 15.57
N ASP A 9 3.80 -18.21 15.39
CA ASP A 9 3.19 -18.30 14.07
C ASP A 9 3.28 -17.01 13.25
N TYR A 10 3.73 -15.90 13.83
CA TYR A 10 3.79 -14.59 13.19
C TYR A 10 5.18 -13.97 13.13
N SER A 11 6.08 -14.38 14.02
CA SER A 11 7.39 -13.74 14.23
C SER A 11 8.27 -13.75 12.99
N VAL A 12 9.13 -12.73 12.87
CA VAL A 12 10.27 -12.70 11.95
C VAL A 12 11.55 -12.67 12.74
N ASN A 13 12.45 -13.60 12.46
CA ASN A 13 13.67 -13.83 13.21
C ASN A 13 14.88 -13.66 12.29
N ILE A 14 15.77 -12.73 12.62
CA ILE A 14 16.99 -12.43 11.84
C ILE A 14 18.19 -12.99 12.59
N PRO A 15 18.96 -13.92 12.01
CA PRO A 15 20.17 -14.44 12.63
C PRO A 15 21.24 -13.36 12.71
N MET A 16 21.93 -13.27 13.84
CA MET A 16 22.92 -12.22 14.07
C MET A 16 24.15 -12.70 14.82
N ARG A 17 25.25 -11.98 14.62
CA ARG A 17 26.43 -12.00 15.50
C ARG A 17 26.58 -10.65 16.21
N TYR A 18 26.97 -10.71 17.46
CA TYR A 18 27.29 -9.54 18.25
C TYR A 18 28.55 -9.73 19.07
N TYR A 19 29.25 -8.64 19.34
CA TYR A 19 30.49 -8.65 20.14
C TYR A 19 30.16 -8.35 21.61
N TYR A 20 30.54 -9.23 22.51
CA TYR A 20 30.34 -9.04 23.93
C TYR A 20 31.45 -9.68 24.74
N LYS A 21 32.05 -8.93 25.69
CA LYS A 21 33.15 -9.38 26.57
C LYS A 21 34.30 -10.07 25.80
N GLY A 22 34.80 -9.36 24.77
CA GLY A 22 35.96 -9.82 23.99
C GLY A 22 35.71 -10.96 22.99
N LYS A 23 34.45 -11.42 22.82
CA LYS A 23 34.10 -12.54 21.92
C LYS A 23 32.90 -12.25 21.06
N PHE A 24 32.92 -12.77 19.81
CA PHE A 24 31.72 -12.83 18.97
C PHE A 24 30.80 -13.95 19.47
N ARG A 25 29.50 -13.64 19.51
CA ARG A 25 28.44 -14.56 19.91
C ARG A 25 27.34 -14.55 18.87
N GLN A 26 26.70 -15.68 18.69
CA GLN A 26 25.50 -15.83 17.86
C GLN A 26 24.23 -15.48 18.66
N GLY A 27 23.22 -15.02 17.98
CA GLY A 27 21.91 -14.69 18.54
C GLY A 27 20.90 -14.35 17.46
N TRP A 28 19.82 -13.73 17.88
CA TRP A 28 18.67 -13.43 17.03
C TRP A 28 18.12 -12.05 17.30
N VAL A 29 17.76 -11.34 16.24
CA VAL A 29 16.81 -10.23 16.34
C VAL A 29 15.43 -10.84 16.18
N ASN A 30 14.66 -10.85 17.26
CA ASN A 30 13.34 -11.49 17.31
C ASN A 30 12.24 -10.42 17.21
N ILE A 31 11.62 -10.30 16.04
CA ILE A 31 10.42 -9.50 15.83
C ILE A 31 9.22 -10.41 16.11
N VAL A 32 8.87 -10.56 17.38
CA VAL A 32 7.84 -11.52 17.84
C VAL A 32 6.42 -11.08 17.52
N ASN A 33 6.20 -9.78 17.39
CA ASN A 33 4.91 -9.20 16.99
C ASN A 33 5.07 -8.23 15.82
N PRO A 34 5.03 -8.71 14.57
CA PRO A 34 5.13 -7.87 13.39
C PRO A 34 3.88 -6.98 13.17
N PHE A 35 2.77 -7.26 13.87
CA PHE A 35 1.54 -6.45 13.79
C PHE A 35 1.65 -5.09 14.48
N ARG A 36 2.74 -4.82 15.17
CA ARG A 36 3.10 -3.50 15.70
C ARG A 36 3.71 -2.58 14.64
N GLY A 37 3.79 -3.03 13.40
CA GLY A 37 4.50 -2.35 12.34
C GLY A 37 6.02 -2.44 12.48
N THR A 38 6.71 -2.36 11.36
CA THR A 38 8.18 -2.40 11.30
C THR A 38 8.72 -1.35 10.35
N TRP A 39 9.55 -0.45 10.86
CA TRP A 39 10.36 0.45 10.06
C TRP A 39 11.65 -0.24 9.64
N VAL A 40 11.96 -0.13 8.36
CA VAL A 40 13.21 -0.59 7.75
C VAL A 40 13.94 0.62 7.18
N VAL A 41 14.96 1.08 7.90
CA VAL A 41 15.68 2.31 7.58
C VAL A 41 17.08 2.02 7.07
N GLY A 42 17.60 2.81 6.16
CA GLY A 42 19.00 2.74 5.76
C GLY A 42 19.28 3.24 4.36
N THR A 43 20.45 3.80 4.21
CA THR A 43 20.95 4.31 2.93
C THR A 43 21.07 3.21 1.87
N PRO A 44 21.13 3.57 0.57
CA PRO A 44 21.44 2.63 -0.49
C PRO A 44 22.75 1.88 -0.21
N GLY A 45 22.74 0.56 -0.39
CA GLY A 45 23.90 -0.29 -0.12
C GLY A 45 24.12 -0.68 1.34
N SER A 46 23.29 -0.23 2.29
CA SER A 46 23.36 -0.66 3.69
C SER A 46 23.00 -2.14 3.91
N GLY A 47 22.42 -2.80 2.90
CA GLY A 47 21.94 -4.17 2.97
C GLY A 47 20.51 -4.31 3.52
N LYS A 48 19.75 -3.24 3.58
CA LYS A 48 18.36 -3.16 4.06
C LYS A 48 17.49 -4.27 3.49
N THR A 49 17.45 -4.39 2.17
CA THR A 49 16.64 -5.36 1.45
C THR A 49 16.99 -6.78 1.84
N PHE A 50 18.25 -7.16 1.70
CA PHE A 50 18.74 -8.51 2.00
C PHE A 50 18.63 -8.87 3.48
N SER A 51 19.05 -7.97 4.37
CA SER A 51 19.15 -8.26 5.80
C SER A 51 17.81 -8.20 6.54
N ILE A 52 16.81 -7.46 6.00
CA ILE A 52 15.58 -7.17 6.75
C ILE A 52 14.35 -7.53 5.93
N ILE A 53 14.21 -7.03 4.70
CA ILE A 53 12.98 -7.22 3.90
C ILE A 53 12.82 -8.67 3.46
N GLU A 54 13.87 -9.30 2.94
CA GLU A 54 13.81 -10.70 2.49
C GLU A 54 13.44 -11.68 3.60
N PRO A 55 13.94 -11.57 4.85
CA PRO A 55 13.44 -12.35 5.98
C PRO A 55 11.93 -12.26 6.21
N PHE A 56 11.31 -11.09 6.01
CA PHE A 56 9.85 -10.94 6.09
C PHE A 56 9.17 -11.71 4.96
N ILE A 57 9.62 -11.57 3.72
CA ILE A 57 9.08 -12.30 2.57
C ILE A 57 9.16 -13.80 2.81
N ARG A 58 10.34 -14.31 3.17
CA ARG A 58 10.60 -15.74 3.40
C ARG A 58 9.71 -16.30 4.50
N GLN A 59 9.80 -15.72 5.69
CA GLN A 59 9.17 -16.30 6.89
C GLN A 59 7.66 -16.10 6.91
N HIS A 60 7.13 -14.98 6.43
CA HIS A 60 5.69 -14.80 6.31
C HIS A 60 5.08 -15.72 5.26
N SER A 61 5.78 -15.95 4.14
CA SER A 61 5.37 -16.97 3.16
C SER A 61 5.34 -18.39 3.76
N GLU A 62 6.34 -18.77 4.54
CA GLU A 62 6.41 -20.07 5.22
C GLU A 62 5.33 -20.22 6.32
N LYS A 63 4.89 -19.12 6.90
CA LYS A 63 3.87 -19.09 7.97
C LYS A 63 2.43 -18.93 7.44
N GLY A 64 2.24 -18.93 6.12
CA GLY A 64 0.91 -18.92 5.50
C GLY A 64 0.22 -17.56 5.48
N PHE A 65 0.96 -16.47 5.55
CA PHE A 65 0.40 -15.13 5.33
C PHE A 65 -0.02 -14.94 3.87
N ALA A 66 -1.03 -14.11 3.64
CA ALA A 66 -1.18 -13.42 2.38
C ALA A 66 -0.12 -12.32 2.31
N VAL A 67 0.66 -12.26 1.23
CA VAL A 67 1.76 -11.29 1.11
C VAL A 67 1.43 -10.27 0.02
N VAL A 68 1.45 -9.00 0.41
CA VAL A 68 1.39 -7.84 -0.49
C VAL A 68 2.76 -7.20 -0.51
N LEU A 69 3.34 -7.12 -1.69
CA LEU A 69 4.69 -6.57 -1.86
C LEU A 69 4.67 -5.44 -2.91
N TYR A 70 5.10 -4.26 -2.51
CA TYR A 70 5.45 -3.18 -3.42
C TYR A 70 6.95 -3.25 -3.72
N ASP A 71 7.29 -3.57 -4.97
CA ASP A 71 8.68 -3.70 -5.44
C ASP A 71 9.07 -2.45 -6.24
N TYR A 72 9.81 -1.55 -5.59
CA TYR A 72 10.25 -0.29 -6.19
C TYR A 72 11.16 -0.50 -7.39
N LYS A 73 12.04 -1.49 -7.31
CA LYS A 73 13.00 -1.86 -8.37
C LYS A 73 12.61 -3.19 -9.01
N PHE A 74 11.39 -3.28 -9.50
CA PHE A 74 10.92 -4.48 -10.19
C PHE A 74 11.92 -4.94 -11.28
N PRO A 75 12.23 -6.26 -11.39
CA PRO A 75 11.61 -7.40 -10.68
C PRO A 75 12.43 -7.96 -9.49
N THR A 76 13.21 -7.15 -8.80
CA THR A 76 14.20 -7.63 -7.81
C THR A 76 13.58 -8.43 -6.66
N LEU A 77 12.60 -7.89 -5.97
CA LEU A 77 11.90 -8.58 -4.89
C LEU A 77 10.76 -9.47 -5.40
N ALA A 78 10.22 -9.15 -6.55
CA ALA A 78 9.18 -9.92 -7.24
C ALA A 78 9.58 -11.37 -7.45
N THR A 79 10.77 -11.61 -7.98
CA THR A 79 11.31 -12.93 -8.25
C THR A 79 11.45 -13.75 -6.95
N LYS A 80 11.90 -13.12 -5.87
CA LYS A 80 12.04 -13.75 -4.55
C LYS A 80 10.67 -14.12 -3.96
N LEU A 81 9.70 -13.21 -4.03
CA LEU A 81 8.34 -13.48 -3.56
C LEU A 81 7.71 -14.64 -4.34
N TYR A 82 7.88 -14.67 -5.66
CA TYR A 82 7.33 -15.74 -6.49
C TYR A 82 7.97 -17.09 -6.21
N TYR A 83 9.29 -17.11 -5.99
CA TYR A 83 10.00 -18.31 -5.55
C TYR A 83 9.43 -18.88 -4.23
N HIS A 84 9.27 -18.02 -3.20
CA HIS A 84 8.71 -18.46 -1.92
C HIS A 84 7.26 -18.88 -2.03
N TYR A 85 6.46 -18.22 -2.87
CA TYR A 85 5.11 -18.67 -3.19
C TYR A 85 5.10 -20.10 -3.75
N LEU A 86 5.91 -20.38 -4.78
CA LEU A 86 5.98 -21.71 -5.40
C LEU A 86 6.53 -22.78 -4.45
N LYS A 87 7.58 -22.47 -3.71
CA LYS A 87 8.18 -23.35 -2.71
C LYS A 87 7.13 -23.80 -1.69
N ASN A 88 6.39 -22.85 -1.12
CA ASN A 88 5.39 -23.15 -0.10
C ASN A 88 4.13 -23.79 -0.68
N LYS A 89 3.72 -23.44 -1.89
CA LYS A 89 2.59 -24.05 -2.58
C LYS A 89 2.81 -25.56 -2.81
N ASN A 90 4.04 -25.95 -3.10
CA ASN A 90 4.43 -27.33 -3.43
C ASN A 90 4.91 -28.14 -2.22
N ALA A 91 5.08 -27.51 -1.05
CA ALA A 91 5.58 -28.18 0.14
C ALA A 91 4.49 -29.06 0.80
N LYS A 92 4.85 -30.30 1.19
CA LYS A 92 3.93 -31.25 1.84
C LYS A 92 3.38 -30.74 3.17
N ASP A 93 4.24 -30.07 3.96
CA ASP A 93 3.89 -29.52 5.30
C ASP A 93 3.63 -28.02 5.26
N SER A 94 3.11 -27.53 4.14
CA SER A 94 2.86 -26.11 3.94
C SER A 94 1.77 -25.58 4.88
N LYS A 95 2.04 -24.43 5.49
CA LYS A 95 1.02 -23.64 6.21
C LYS A 95 0.23 -22.70 5.28
N MET A 96 0.56 -22.69 3.98
CA MET A 96 -0.12 -21.86 2.99
C MET A 96 -1.60 -22.25 2.89
N PRO A 97 -2.55 -21.31 2.99
CA PRO A 97 -3.97 -21.59 2.80
C PRO A 97 -4.25 -22.25 1.45
N LYS A 98 -5.19 -23.21 1.44
CA LYS A 98 -5.59 -23.87 0.19
C LYS A 98 -6.17 -22.86 -0.78
N GLY A 99 -5.85 -23.01 -2.06
CA GLY A 99 -6.32 -22.12 -3.12
C GLY A 99 -5.62 -20.78 -3.19
N MET A 100 -4.52 -20.57 -2.45
CA MET A 100 -3.70 -19.35 -2.53
C MET A 100 -3.30 -19.06 -3.98
N LYS A 101 -3.67 -17.88 -4.47
CA LYS A 101 -3.35 -17.39 -5.82
C LYS A 101 -2.15 -16.43 -5.76
N PHE A 102 -1.47 -16.27 -6.89
CA PHE A 102 -0.45 -15.24 -7.08
C PHE A 102 -0.95 -14.24 -8.11
N ASN A 103 -1.02 -12.98 -7.73
CA ASN A 103 -1.44 -11.90 -8.61
C ASN A 103 -0.35 -10.83 -8.65
N MET A 104 -0.27 -10.13 -9.78
CA MET A 104 0.67 -9.04 -9.99
C MET A 104 0.01 -7.91 -10.75
N ILE A 105 0.37 -6.68 -10.43
CA ILE A 105 -0.03 -5.47 -11.13
C ILE A 105 1.23 -4.78 -11.62
N ASN A 106 1.28 -4.53 -12.93
CA ASN A 106 2.40 -3.90 -13.60
C ASN A 106 1.87 -2.99 -14.73
N PHE A 107 1.98 -1.68 -14.55
CA PHE A 107 1.51 -0.69 -15.52
C PHE A 107 2.49 -0.47 -16.69
N VAL A 108 3.70 -0.99 -16.62
CA VAL A 108 4.69 -0.90 -17.70
C VAL A 108 4.54 -2.06 -18.67
N ASP A 109 4.49 -3.27 -18.13
CA ASP A 109 4.37 -4.48 -18.92
C ASP A 109 3.09 -5.24 -18.57
N VAL A 110 2.05 -4.98 -19.36
CA VAL A 110 0.71 -5.52 -19.15
C VAL A 110 0.63 -7.04 -19.25
N GLU A 111 1.61 -7.71 -19.87
CA GLU A 111 1.65 -9.18 -19.90
C GLU A 111 1.81 -9.78 -18.51
N TYR A 112 2.54 -9.07 -17.65
CA TYR A 112 2.75 -9.47 -16.27
C TYR A 112 1.67 -8.92 -15.30
N SER A 113 0.64 -8.23 -15.80
CA SER A 113 -0.38 -7.62 -14.95
C SER A 113 -1.70 -8.37 -14.97
N ARG A 114 -2.32 -8.54 -13.81
CA ARG A 114 -3.76 -8.75 -13.71
C ARG A 114 -4.47 -7.44 -13.98
N ARG A 115 -5.71 -7.54 -14.43
CA ARG A 115 -6.61 -6.40 -14.58
C ARG A 115 -7.42 -6.27 -13.29
N VAL A 116 -7.48 -5.06 -12.75
CA VAL A 116 -8.13 -4.79 -11.46
C VAL A 116 -8.92 -3.49 -11.55
N ASN A 117 -10.15 -3.51 -11.10
CA ASN A 117 -10.96 -2.29 -11.02
C ASN A 117 -11.09 -1.82 -9.55
N PRO A 118 -10.37 -0.76 -9.14
CA PRO A 118 -10.46 -0.20 -7.78
C PRO A 118 -11.70 0.67 -7.58
N ILE A 119 -12.44 1.01 -8.65
CA ILE A 119 -13.63 1.87 -8.64
C ILE A 119 -14.87 1.00 -8.87
N GLN A 120 -15.34 0.37 -7.82
CA GLN A 120 -16.54 -0.48 -7.87
C GLN A 120 -17.50 -0.11 -6.74
N LEU A 121 -18.80 -0.29 -6.97
CA LEU A 121 -19.83 -0.02 -5.96
C LEU A 121 -19.61 -0.77 -4.63
N LYS A 122 -19.06 -1.99 -4.69
CA LYS A 122 -18.69 -2.74 -3.48
C LYS A 122 -17.61 -2.05 -2.62
N TYR A 123 -16.85 -1.12 -3.20
CA TYR A 123 -15.84 -0.31 -2.51
C TYR A 123 -16.32 1.11 -2.24
N ILE A 124 -17.21 1.61 -3.11
CA ILE A 124 -17.69 3.00 -3.11
C ILE A 124 -19.21 2.96 -2.98
N ASN A 125 -19.67 2.65 -1.79
CA ASN A 125 -21.10 2.49 -1.49
C ASN A 125 -21.78 3.79 -1.05
N ASN A 126 -21.04 4.86 -0.87
CA ASN A 126 -21.55 6.18 -0.49
C ASN A 126 -20.61 7.29 -0.96
N LEU A 127 -21.09 8.52 -0.89
CA LEU A 127 -20.37 9.70 -1.33
C LEU A 127 -19.07 9.96 -0.55
N ALA A 128 -19.02 9.61 0.73
CA ALA A 128 -17.81 9.75 1.53
C ALA A 128 -16.68 8.82 1.03
N ALA A 129 -17.00 7.60 0.62
CA ALA A 129 -16.03 6.68 0.03
C ALA A 129 -15.53 7.15 -1.35
N ALA A 130 -16.40 7.82 -2.14
CA ALA A 130 -16.00 8.47 -3.39
C ALA A 130 -15.05 9.63 -3.13
N SER A 131 -15.35 10.48 -2.13
CA SER A 131 -14.50 11.60 -1.73
C SER A 131 -13.12 11.13 -1.22
N GLU A 132 -13.07 10.09 -0.38
CA GLU A 132 -11.81 9.50 0.07
C GLU A 132 -10.97 8.94 -1.08
N THR A 133 -11.62 8.37 -2.10
CA THR A 133 -10.94 7.86 -3.30
C THR A 133 -10.37 9.01 -4.13
N ALA A 134 -11.13 10.07 -4.34
CA ALA A 134 -10.71 11.26 -5.05
C ALA A 134 -9.54 11.96 -4.34
N GLU A 135 -9.63 12.12 -3.02
CA GLU A 135 -8.58 12.71 -2.17
C GLU A 135 -7.28 11.90 -2.29
N THR A 136 -7.36 10.58 -2.11
CA THR A 136 -6.21 9.67 -2.25
C THR A 136 -5.50 9.82 -3.59
N LEU A 137 -6.27 9.85 -4.69
CA LEU A 137 -5.70 9.96 -6.03
C LEU A 137 -5.04 11.33 -6.24
N LEU A 138 -5.71 12.41 -5.87
CA LEU A 138 -5.19 13.76 -6.06
C LEU A 138 -3.95 14.04 -5.19
N GLU A 139 -3.95 13.64 -3.92
CA GLU A 139 -2.79 13.77 -3.06
C GLU A 139 -1.58 12.99 -3.60
N SER A 140 -1.82 11.78 -4.11
CA SER A 140 -0.76 10.96 -4.73
C SER A 140 -0.16 11.62 -5.98
N LEU A 141 -0.98 12.31 -6.78
CA LEU A 141 -0.54 13.04 -7.98
C LEU A 141 0.16 14.37 -7.66
N GLN A 142 -0.13 14.95 -6.49
CA GLN A 142 0.45 16.21 -6.02
C GLN A 142 1.68 16.01 -5.14
N LYS A 143 2.06 14.76 -4.88
CA LYS A 143 3.22 14.39 -4.07
C LYS A 143 4.43 15.32 -4.31
N GLY A 144 5.06 15.77 -3.23
CA GLY A 144 6.24 16.63 -3.27
C GLY A 144 5.95 18.13 -3.55
N LYS A 145 4.69 18.55 -3.72
CA LYS A 145 4.34 19.97 -3.72
C LYS A 145 4.21 20.44 -2.28
N LYS A 146 4.99 21.47 -1.92
CA LYS A 146 5.00 22.04 -0.57
C LYS A 146 3.61 22.51 -0.17
N GLU A 147 3.19 22.15 1.04
CA GLU A 147 2.13 22.83 1.79
C GLU A 147 2.57 24.30 2.00
N GLY A 148 2.20 25.18 1.10
CA GLY A 148 2.61 26.59 1.16
C GLY A 148 1.71 27.53 0.37
N GLY A 149 0.62 26.98 -0.16
CA GLY A 149 -0.40 27.77 -0.83
C GLY A 149 -1.30 28.47 0.19
N GLY A 150 -1.60 29.77 -0.04
CA GLY A 150 -2.58 30.52 0.74
C GLY A 150 -3.97 29.87 0.64
N GLY A 151 -4.97 30.42 1.37
CA GLY A 151 -6.34 29.88 1.40
C GLY A 151 -7.03 29.65 0.04
N SER A 152 -6.56 30.32 -1.03
CA SER A 152 -6.98 30.07 -2.42
C SER A 152 -6.61 28.67 -2.92
N ASP A 153 -5.38 28.20 -2.66
CA ASP A 153 -4.91 26.90 -3.15
C ASP A 153 -5.65 25.76 -2.47
N GLN A 154 -5.94 25.88 -1.17
CA GLN A 154 -6.75 24.92 -0.45
C GLN A 154 -8.19 24.85 -0.98
N PHE A 155 -8.77 25.99 -1.34
CA PHE A 155 -10.09 26.04 -1.96
C PHE A 155 -10.11 25.30 -3.30
N PHE A 156 -9.13 25.53 -4.17
CA PHE A 156 -9.04 24.85 -5.47
C PHE A 156 -8.82 23.35 -5.33
N GLN A 157 -7.98 22.93 -4.38
CA GLN A 157 -7.77 21.50 -4.08
C GLN A 157 -9.06 20.81 -3.61
N THR A 158 -9.74 21.41 -2.63
CA THR A 158 -11.01 20.87 -2.13
C THR A 158 -12.07 20.80 -3.23
N SER A 159 -12.12 21.80 -4.09
CA SER A 159 -13.02 21.82 -5.25
C SER A 159 -12.70 20.68 -6.22
N ALA A 160 -11.43 20.47 -6.54
CA ALA A 160 -11.01 19.37 -7.42
C ALA A 160 -11.36 17.98 -6.84
N VAL A 161 -11.19 17.80 -5.53
CA VAL A 161 -11.60 16.56 -4.82
C VAL A 161 -13.10 16.36 -4.93
N ASN A 162 -13.92 17.39 -4.65
CA ASN A 162 -15.37 17.29 -4.72
C ASN A 162 -15.87 16.98 -6.13
N PHE A 163 -15.26 17.58 -7.14
CA PHE A 163 -15.62 17.34 -8.53
C PHE A 163 -15.28 15.92 -8.98
N LEU A 164 -14.08 15.43 -8.66
CA LEU A 164 -13.69 14.06 -8.95
C LEU A 164 -14.55 13.05 -8.18
N ALA A 165 -14.88 13.34 -6.91
CA ALA A 165 -15.78 12.51 -6.11
C ALA A 165 -17.17 12.42 -6.73
N ALA A 166 -17.69 13.52 -7.25
CA ALA A 166 -18.96 13.56 -7.96
C ALA A 166 -18.93 12.64 -9.20
N CYS A 167 -17.86 12.72 -10.00
CA CYS A 167 -17.68 11.85 -11.16
C CYS A 167 -17.59 10.37 -10.75
N ILE A 168 -16.76 10.04 -9.76
CA ILE A 168 -16.61 8.67 -9.27
C ILE A 168 -17.96 8.12 -8.80
N TYR A 169 -18.68 8.86 -7.97
CA TYR A 169 -19.95 8.40 -7.42
C TYR A 169 -21.01 8.22 -8.50
N PHE A 170 -21.11 9.16 -9.44
CA PHE A 170 -22.01 9.08 -10.60
C PHE A 170 -21.76 7.80 -11.39
N PHE A 171 -20.51 7.52 -11.79
CA PHE A 171 -20.17 6.34 -12.57
C PHE A 171 -20.43 5.03 -11.83
N CYS A 172 -20.22 5.01 -10.50
CA CYS A 172 -20.55 3.84 -9.67
C CYS A 172 -22.05 3.54 -9.64
N ASN A 173 -22.91 4.54 -9.84
CA ASN A 173 -24.35 4.40 -9.70
C ASN A 173 -25.12 4.42 -11.03
N TRP A 174 -24.50 4.86 -12.12
CA TRP A 174 -25.18 4.96 -13.40
C TRP A 174 -25.43 3.59 -14.04
N GLU A 175 -26.69 3.30 -14.43
CA GLU A 175 -27.16 2.04 -15.05
C GLU A 175 -26.55 0.78 -14.40
N LYS A 176 -26.81 0.60 -13.08
CA LYS A 176 -26.29 -0.55 -12.34
C LYS A 176 -26.69 -1.87 -12.98
N GLU A 177 -25.70 -2.75 -13.14
CA GLU A 177 -25.84 -4.12 -13.63
C GLU A 177 -25.64 -5.12 -12.48
N PRO A 178 -26.46 -6.17 -12.35
CA PRO A 178 -26.34 -7.18 -11.31
C PRO A 178 -25.35 -8.28 -11.68
N TYR A 179 -24.64 -8.80 -10.67
CA TYR A 179 -23.66 -9.88 -10.80
C TYR A 179 -23.89 -10.97 -9.76
N ASP A 180 -23.56 -12.22 -10.10
CA ASP A 180 -23.54 -13.34 -9.18
C ASP A 180 -22.24 -13.37 -8.34
N LYS A 181 -22.12 -14.39 -7.46
CA LYS A 181 -20.94 -14.58 -6.59
C LYS A 181 -19.66 -14.89 -7.36
N ASP A 182 -19.81 -15.42 -8.55
CA ASP A 182 -18.71 -15.86 -9.41
C ASP A 182 -18.30 -14.76 -10.42
N GLY A 183 -18.94 -13.57 -10.35
CA GLY A 183 -18.64 -12.44 -11.21
C GLY A 183 -19.34 -12.48 -12.57
N ASN A 184 -20.30 -13.39 -12.78
CA ASN A 184 -21.07 -13.40 -14.01
C ASN A 184 -22.18 -12.35 -13.96
N MET A 185 -22.32 -11.60 -15.05
CA MET A 185 -23.40 -10.65 -15.21
C MET A 185 -24.74 -11.37 -15.31
N LEU A 186 -25.70 -10.89 -14.52
CA LEU A 186 -27.09 -11.34 -14.51
C LEU A 186 -27.96 -10.38 -15.35
N ILE A 187 -29.18 -10.77 -15.62
CA ILE A 187 -30.11 -9.99 -16.43
C ILE A 187 -31.10 -9.29 -15.50
N ALA A 188 -31.01 -7.96 -15.36
CA ALA A 188 -32.01 -7.18 -14.65
C ALA A 188 -33.24 -6.97 -15.54
N GLU A 189 -34.41 -7.31 -15.05
CA GLU A 189 -35.69 -6.97 -15.72
C GLU A 189 -35.88 -5.45 -15.70
N LYS A 190 -36.15 -4.88 -16.86
CA LYS A 190 -36.42 -3.45 -17.01
C LYS A 190 -37.79 -3.27 -17.67
N VAL A 191 -38.59 -2.38 -17.12
CA VAL A 191 -39.89 -1.97 -17.67
C VAL A 191 -39.83 -0.52 -18.11
N GLN A 192 -40.42 -0.23 -19.24
CA GLN A 192 -40.47 1.14 -19.73
C GLN A 192 -41.47 1.96 -18.89
N ASP A 193 -40.98 2.98 -18.24
CA ASP A 193 -41.81 3.98 -17.56
C ASP A 193 -42.66 4.73 -18.57
N LYS A 194 -43.97 4.78 -18.34
CA LYS A 194 -44.95 5.39 -19.28
C LYS A 194 -44.83 6.92 -19.40
N GLN A 195 -44.29 7.59 -18.38
CA GLN A 195 -44.16 9.04 -18.36
C GLN A 195 -42.83 9.52 -18.91
N THR A 196 -41.74 8.87 -18.51
CA THR A 196 -40.37 9.27 -18.87
C THR A 196 -39.83 8.50 -20.06
N LEU A 197 -40.53 7.46 -20.52
CA LEU A 197 -40.07 6.50 -21.53
C LEU A 197 -38.73 5.80 -21.19
N ARG A 198 -38.26 5.91 -19.95
CA ARG A 198 -37.03 5.28 -19.47
C ARG A 198 -37.26 3.83 -19.12
N MET A 199 -36.25 3.01 -19.36
CA MET A 199 -36.21 1.64 -18.86
C MET A 199 -35.82 1.62 -17.39
N ILE A 200 -36.77 1.36 -16.51
CA ILE A 200 -36.58 1.33 -15.05
C ILE A 200 -36.45 -0.13 -14.59
N PRO A 201 -35.44 -0.48 -13.79
CA PRO A 201 -35.33 -1.82 -13.22
C PRO A 201 -36.54 -2.15 -12.32
N THR A 202 -37.14 -3.32 -12.51
CA THR A 202 -38.23 -3.79 -11.65
C THR A 202 -37.75 -4.35 -10.30
N GLY A 203 -36.44 -4.52 -10.17
CA GLY A 203 -35.80 -5.19 -9.03
C GLY A 203 -35.65 -6.70 -9.22
N ARG A 204 -36.31 -7.31 -10.22
CA ARG A 204 -36.16 -8.74 -10.52
C ARG A 204 -34.91 -8.97 -11.37
N VAL A 205 -34.19 -10.01 -11.05
CA VAL A 205 -32.93 -10.37 -11.71
C VAL A 205 -32.97 -11.84 -12.09
N PHE A 206 -32.48 -12.16 -13.28
CA PHE A 206 -32.50 -13.49 -13.84
C PHE A 206 -31.09 -13.96 -14.22
N ASP A 207 -30.85 -15.26 -14.08
CA ASP A 207 -29.66 -15.91 -14.64
C ASP A 207 -29.76 -16.07 -16.17
N LYS A 208 -28.70 -16.59 -16.80
CA LYS A 208 -28.69 -16.86 -18.25
C LYS A 208 -29.68 -17.96 -18.67
N MET A 209 -30.21 -18.74 -17.72
CA MET A 209 -31.18 -19.78 -17.96
C MET A 209 -32.64 -19.30 -17.77
N GLY A 210 -32.82 -18.04 -17.36
CA GLY A 210 -34.12 -17.43 -17.12
C GLY A 210 -34.71 -17.69 -15.72
N ASN A 211 -33.91 -18.23 -14.78
CA ASN A 211 -34.36 -18.39 -13.41
C ASN A 211 -34.17 -17.06 -12.65
N GLU A 212 -35.18 -16.73 -11.82
CA GLU A 212 -35.08 -15.56 -10.94
C GLU A 212 -34.08 -15.84 -9.81
N VAL A 213 -33.08 -14.95 -9.64
CA VAL A 213 -31.97 -15.11 -8.68
C VAL A 213 -31.69 -13.78 -7.97
N GLU A 214 -31.18 -13.87 -6.74
CA GLU A 214 -30.69 -12.68 -6.05
C GLU A 214 -29.25 -12.36 -6.49
N PRO A 215 -28.96 -11.12 -6.93
CA PRO A 215 -27.61 -10.72 -7.27
C PRO A 215 -26.73 -10.66 -6.01
N ALA A 216 -25.48 -11.09 -6.14
CA ALA A 216 -24.51 -10.97 -5.07
C ALA A 216 -24.06 -9.50 -4.88
N TYR A 217 -23.98 -8.75 -5.97
CA TYR A 217 -23.64 -7.33 -5.98
C TYR A 217 -24.09 -6.65 -7.27
N TRP A 218 -24.07 -5.32 -7.26
CA TRP A 218 -24.35 -4.47 -8.41
C TRP A 218 -23.13 -3.64 -8.75
N LEU A 219 -22.90 -3.36 -10.04
CA LEU A 219 -21.86 -2.45 -10.51
C LEU A 219 -22.46 -1.45 -11.49
N GLY A 220 -22.01 -0.21 -11.45
CA GLY A 220 -22.31 0.76 -12.49
C GLY A 220 -21.75 0.30 -13.83
N LYS A 221 -22.48 0.51 -14.89
CA LYS A 221 -22.13 0.02 -16.24
C LYS A 221 -20.74 0.45 -16.70
N TYR A 222 -20.31 1.66 -16.35
CA TYR A 222 -19.01 2.22 -16.69
C TYR A 222 -18.21 2.63 -15.44
N SER A 223 -18.40 1.90 -14.35
CA SER A 223 -17.76 2.14 -13.06
C SER A 223 -16.30 1.70 -13.05
N ASP A 224 -15.46 2.42 -13.76
CA ASP A 224 -14.01 2.23 -13.73
C ASP A 224 -13.26 3.55 -13.99
N MET A 225 -11.97 3.56 -13.69
CA MET A 225 -11.12 4.74 -13.85
C MET A 225 -10.98 5.19 -15.32
N PRO A 226 -10.81 4.33 -16.32
CA PRO A 226 -10.75 4.69 -17.73
C PRO A 226 -11.94 5.53 -18.21
N HIS A 227 -13.17 5.12 -17.88
CA HIS A 227 -14.37 5.87 -18.28
C HIS A 227 -14.46 7.23 -17.58
N ILE A 228 -14.09 7.29 -16.28
CA ILE A 228 -14.03 8.55 -15.54
C ILE A 228 -13.00 9.50 -16.16
N LEU A 229 -11.79 9.02 -16.45
CA LEU A 229 -10.74 9.83 -17.09
C LEU A 229 -11.14 10.32 -18.47
N SER A 230 -11.80 9.47 -19.27
CA SER A 230 -12.32 9.85 -20.58
C SER A 230 -13.41 10.92 -20.46
N PHE A 231 -14.33 10.76 -19.51
CA PHE A 231 -15.41 11.73 -19.25
C PHE A 231 -14.88 13.11 -18.80
N LEU A 232 -13.82 13.14 -18.00
CA LEU A 232 -13.18 14.39 -17.56
C LEU A 232 -12.60 15.22 -18.72
N ASN A 233 -12.41 14.64 -19.90
CA ASN A 233 -11.93 15.36 -21.08
C ASN A 233 -13.06 16.05 -21.88
N GLU A 234 -14.32 15.77 -21.57
CA GLU A 234 -15.47 16.41 -22.22
C GLU A 234 -15.60 17.89 -21.84
N SER A 235 -16.47 18.64 -22.55
CA SER A 235 -16.73 20.03 -22.21
C SER A 235 -17.34 20.17 -20.81
N TYR A 236 -17.04 21.26 -20.10
CA TYR A 236 -17.63 21.51 -18.77
C TYR A 236 -19.15 21.50 -18.82
N GLN A 237 -19.74 22.10 -19.85
CA GLN A 237 -21.17 22.10 -20.03
C GLN A 237 -21.73 20.67 -20.10
N THR A 238 -21.13 19.83 -20.93
CA THR A 238 -21.52 18.41 -21.07
C THR A 238 -21.40 17.66 -19.75
N ILE A 239 -20.29 17.86 -19.03
CA ILE A 239 -20.05 17.18 -17.76
C ILE A 239 -21.12 17.58 -16.72
N PHE A 240 -21.41 18.86 -16.57
CA PHE A 240 -22.43 19.32 -15.62
C PHE A 240 -23.83 18.87 -16.03
N GLU A 241 -24.18 18.93 -17.31
CA GLU A 241 -25.46 18.41 -17.82
C GLU A 241 -25.67 16.93 -17.46
N VAL A 242 -24.61 16.14 -17.48
CA VAL A 242 -24.66 14.71 -17.11
C VAL A 242 -24.76 14.55 -15.59
N LEU A 243 -23.86 15.17 -14.82
CA LEU A 243 -23.80 14.99 -13.36
C LEU A 243 -25.06 15.52 -12.65
N GLU A 244 -25.69 16.58 -13.16
CA GLU A 244 -26.94 17.15 -12.63
C GLU A 244 -28.15 16.20 -12.75
N THR A 245 -28.04 15.12 -13.51
CA THR A 245 -29.09 14.10 -13.58
C THR A 245 -29.16 13.21 -12.34
N ASP A 246 -28.14 13.26 -11.48
CA ASP A 246 -28.09 12.54 -10.22
C ASP A 246 -28.26 13.51 -9.04
N ASN A 247 -29.38 13.40 -8.34
CA ASN A 247 -29.72 14.27 -7.21
C ASN A 247 -28.77 14.11 -6.01
N GLU A 248 -28.12 12.97 -5.86
CA GLU A 248 -27.15 12.73 -4.76
C GLU A 248 -25.83 13.44 -5.02
N VAL A 249 -25.48 13.65 -6.27
CA VAL A 249 -24.25 14.33 -6.71
C VAL A 249 -24.43 15.86 -6.75
N ALA A 250 -25.64 16.34 -7.02
CA ALA A 250 -25.95 17.76 -7.20
C ALA A 250 -25.41 18.69 -6.10
N PRO A 251 -25.44 18.34 -4.79
CA PRO A 251 -24.88 19.20 -3.74
C PRO A 251 -23.39 19.49 -3.88
N LEU A 252 -22.60 18.57 -4.43
CA LEU A 252 -21.16 18.76 -4.66
C LEU A 252 -20.87 19.74 -5.80
N LEU A 253 -21.84 19.97 -6.68
CA LEU A 253 -21.68 20.78 -7.87
C LEU A 253 -22.01 22.27 -7.64
N GLY A 254 -22.57 22.63 -6.48
CA GLY A 254 -23.03 23.99 -6.20
C GLY A 254 -22.01 25.10 -6.51
N PRO A 255 -20.78 25.05 -6.03
CA PRO A 255 -19.76 26.06 -6.33
C PRO A 255 -19.46 26.19 -7.82
N PHE A 256 -19.44 25.09 -8.55
CA PHE A 256 -19.16 25.05 -9.99
C PHE A 256 -20.32 25.55 -10.83
N GLN A 257 -21.57 25.21 -10.45
CA GLN A 257 -22.77 25.68 -11.13
C GLN A 257 -22.88 27.21 -11.10
N THR A 258 -22.51 27.84 -9.98
CA THR A 258 -22.49 29.30 -9.86
C THR A 258 -21.46 29.90 -10.83
N ALA A 259 -20.25 29.35 -10.90
CA ALA A 259 -19.24 29.82 -11.84
C ALA A 259 -19.69 29.63 -13.31
N LEU A 260 -20.31 28.50 -13.64
CA LEU A 260 -20.81 28.21 -14.98
C LEU A 260 -21.95 29.16 -15.39
N LYS A 261 -22.95 29.40 -14.52
CA LYS A 261 -24.09 30.33 -14.75
C LYS A 261 -23.60 31.74 -14.96
N ASN A 262 -22.62 32.19 -14.20
CA ASN A 262 -22.02 33.51 -14.29
C ASN A 262 -21.01 33.64 -15.45
N ARG A 263 -20.78 32.58 -16.22
CA ARG A 263 -19.75 32.50 -17.28
C ARG A 263 -18.34 32.83 -16.78
N ALA A 264 -18.07 32.58 -15.51
CA ALA A 264 -16.76 32.77 -14.88
C ALA A 264 -15.80 31.63 -15.24
N MET A 265 -15.43 31.53 -16.53
CA MET A 265 -14.66 30.43 -17.06
C MET A 265 -13.26 30.32 -16.44
N GLU A 266 -12.62 31.44 -16.13
CA GLU A 266 -11.31 31.47 -15.46
C GLU A 266 -11.38 30.83 -14.06
N GLN A 267 -12.45 31.11 -13.30
CA GLN A 267 -12.68 30.51 -12.00
C GLN A 267 -12.94 28.99 -12.12
N LEU A 268 -13.75 28.60 -13.11
CA LEU A 268 -14.05 27.21 -13.37
C LEU A 268 -12.78 26.43 -13.79
N GLU A 269 -11.95 27.03 -14.65
CA GLU A 269 -10.67 26.47 -15.05
C GLU A 269 -9.70 26.35 -13.87
N GLY A 270 -9.67 27.33 -12.96
CA GLY A 270 -8.89 27.23 -11.73
C GLY A 270 -9.32 26.06 -10.84
N MET A 271 -10.64 25.79 -10.74
CA MET A 271 -11.18 24.69 -9.93
C MET A 271 -10.97 23.31 -10.56
N ILE A 272 -11.09 23.16 -11.86
CA ILE A 272 -11.15 21.85 -12.55
C ILE A 272 -9.93 21.63 -13.45
N GLY A 273 -9.35 22.69 -14.00
CA GLY A 273 -8.23 22.61 -14.94
C GLY A 273 -7.01 21.91 -14.34
N THR A 274 -6.72 22.20 -13.07
CA THR A 274 -5.64 21.52 -12.34
C THR A 274 -5.91 19.99 -12.26
N LEU A 275 -7.14 19.58 -11.98
CA LEU A 275 -7.55 18.18 -11.96
C LEU A 275 -7.30 17.52 -13.33
N ARG A 276 -7.71 18.18 -14.42
CA ARG A 276 -7.49 17.67 -15.79
C ARG A 276 -6.03 17.49 -16.12
N VAL A 277 -5.18 18.45 -15.75
CA VAL A 277 -3.72 18.34 -15.96
C VAL A 277 -3.15 17.12 -15.22
N TYR A 278 -3.56 16.88 -13.99
CA TYR A 278 -3.08 15.71 -13.24
C TYR A 278 -3.64 14.39 -13.79
N THR A 279 -4.93 14.34 -14.04
CA THR A 279 -5.58 13.08 -14.47
C THR A 279 -5.23 12.71 -15.91
N SER A 280 -4.93 13.68 -16.80
CA SER A 280 -4.51 13.38 -18.18
C SER A 280 -3.24 12.53 -18.24
N ARG A 281 -2.35 12.66 -17.26
CA ARG A 281 -1.13 11.83 -17.17
C ARG A 281 -1.42 10.36 -16.89
N LEU A 282 -2.57 10.06 -16.29
CA LEU A 282 -2.99 8.69 -15.98
C LEU A 282 -3.65 8.01 -17.19
N ALA A 283 -4.03 8.76 -18.22
CA ALA A 283 -4.76 8.27 -19.39
C ALA A 283 -3.80 7.62 -20.40
N THR A 284 -3.18 6.50 -20.00
CA THR A 284 -2.34 5.67 -20.89
C THR A 284 -3.12 4.45 -21.37
N LYS A 285 -2.70 3.85 -22.49
CA LYS A 285 -3.33 2.62 -23.00
C LYS A 285 -3.22 1.48 -22.00
N GLU A 286 -2.08 1.41 -21.30
CA GLU A 286 -1.79 0.41 -20.29
C GLU A 286 -2.69 0.57 -19.06
N SER A 287 -2.84 1.79 -18.54
CA SER A 287 -3.72 2.06 -17.39
C SER A 287 -5.19 1.80 -17.72
N TYR A 288 -5.63 2.15 -18.94
CA TYR A 288 -6.97 1.85 -19.42
C TYR A 288 -7.23 0.35 -19.51
N TRP A 289 -6.25 -0.42 -19.98
CA TRP A 289 -6.34 -1.87 -20.04
C TRP A 289 -6.44 -2.51 -18.66
N ILE A 290 -5.58 -2.08 -17.72
CA ILE A 290 -5.49 -2.68 -16.38
C ILE A 290 -6.70 -2.33 -15.52
N PHE A 291 -7.20 -1.09 -15.61
CA PHE A 291 -8.30 -0.63 -14.77
C PHE A 291 -9.70 -0.81 -15.37
N HIS A 292 -9.80 -1.33 -16.59
CA HIS A 292 -11.09 -1.55 -17.24
C HIS A 292 -11.97 -2.52 -16.45
N LYS A 293 -13.27 -2.23 -16.38
CA LYS A 293 -14.27 -3.00 -15.63
C LYS A 293 -14.38 -4.47 -16.03
N ASP A 294 -14.17 -4.78 -17.31
CA ASP A 294 -14.21 -6.15 -17.88
C ASP A 294 -12.89 -6.89 -17.66
N GLY A 295 -12.15 -6.53 -16.61
CA GLY A 295 -10.90 -7.17 -16.23
C GLY A 295 -11.09 -8.53 -15.58
N ASP A 296 -9.99 -9.04 -15.03
CA ASP A 296 -9.98 -10.28 -14.27
C ASP A 296 -10.84 -10.16 -13.01
N ASP A 297 -11.47 -11.26 -12.62
CA ASP A 297 -12.11 -11.37 -11.32
C ASP A 297 -11.06 -11.50 -10.22
N PHE A 298 -10.55 -10.34 -9.81
CA PHE A 298 -9.55 -10.21 -8.76
C PHE A 298 -10.03 -9.23 -7.68
N ASP A 299 -10.33 -9.76 -6.49
CA ASP A 299 -10.67 -8.93 -5.33
C ASP A 299 -9.41 -8.54 -4.56
N LEU A 300 -9.30 -7.25 -4.26
CA LEU A 300 -8.21 -6.70 -3.43
C LEU A 300 -8.26 -7.15 -1.96
N LYS A 301 -9.27 -7.90 -1.53
CA LYS A 301 -9.31 -8.55 -0.21
C LYS A 301 -8.44 -9.82 -0.20
N VAL A 302 -7.13 -9.65 -0.32
CA VAL A 302 -6.15 -10.75 -0.35
C VAL A 302 -6.18 -11.66 0.88
N SER A 303 -6.73 -11.16 1.99
CA SER A 303 -6.87 -11.85 3.27
C SER A 303 -8.11 -12.75 3.39
N ASP A 304 -8.94 -12.85 2.35
CA ASP A 304 -10.13 -13.69 2.39
C ASP A 304 -9.76 -15.18 2.43
N PRO A 305 -10.14 -15.93 3.46
CA PRO A 305 -9.86 -17.36 3.53
C PRO A 305 -10.45 -18.19 2.37
N LYS A 306 -11.52 -17.70 1.74
CA LYS A 306 -12.16 -18.37 0.60
C LYS A 306 -11.44 -18.13 -0.72
N ASN A 307 -10.75 -16.98 -0.86
CA ASN A 307 -10.02 -16.60 -2.06
C ASN A 307 -8.70 -15.92 -1.70
N PRO A 308 -7.80 -16.60 -0.95
CA PRO A 308 -6.55 -16.00 -0.50
C PRO A 308 -5.60 -15.75 -1.65
N SER A 309 -4.84 -14.66 -1.59
CA SER A 309 -3.89 -14.36 -2.64
C SER A 309 -2.65 -13.61 -2.17
N TYR A 310 -1.56 -13.77 -2.92
CA TYR A 310 -0.43 -12.85 -2.92
C TYR A 310 -0.71 -11.75 -3.94
N LEU A 311 -0.24 -10.56 -3.65
CA LEU A 311 -0.28 -9.44 -4.58
C LEU A 311 1.08 -8.79 -4.66
N LEU A 312 1.66 -8.80 -5.84
CA LEU A 312 2.83 -8.01 -6.18
C LEU A 312 2.38 -6.73 -6.89
N ILE A 313 2.90 -5.60 -6.46
CA ILE A 313 2.70 -4.30 -7.08
C ILE A 313 4.06 -3.83 -7.60
N ALA A 314 4.20 -3.82 -8.93
CA ALA A 314 5.43 -3.42 -9.60
C ALA A 314 5.51 -1.90 -9.74
N ASN A 315 6.70 -1.34 -9.60
CA ASN A 315 6.99 0.05 -9.92
C ASN A 315 8.12 0.14 -10.95
N ASP A 316 8.20 1.29 -11.62
CA ASP A 316 9.30 1.67 -12.49
C ASP A 316 9.83 3.04 -12.04
N PRO A 317 11.10 3.14 -11.63
CA PRO A 317 11.70 4.40 -11.21
C PRO A 317 11.68 5.51 -12.26
N GLU A 318 11.64 5.17 -13.55
CA GLU A 318 11.57 6.16 -14.64
C GLU A 318 10.18 6.80 -14.78
N MET A 319 9.13 6.08 -14.36
CA MET A 319 7.73 6.52 -14.45
C MET A 319 7.07 6.69 -13.06
N GLU A 320 7.87 6.85 -12.02
CA GLU A 320 7.43 6.85 -10.61
C GLU A 320 6.23 7.76 -10.34
N SER A 321 6.22 8.98 -10.87
CA SER A 321 5.17 9.97 -10.58
C SER A 321 3.78 9.56 -11.09
N ILE A 322 3.71 8.76 -12.15
CA ILE A 322 2.46 8.28 -12.74
C ILE A 322 2.07 6.94 -12.12
N ILE A 323 2.98 5.98 -12.17
CA ILE A 323 2.75 4.62 -11.67
C ILE A 323 2.56 4.63 -10.16
N GLY A 324 3.29 5.47 -9.43
CA GLY A 324 3.13 5.64 -7.98
C GLY A 324 1.71 6.05 -7.59
N ALA A 325 1.07 6.95 -8.35
CA ALA A 325 -0.32 7.36 -8.07
C ALA A 325 -1.33 6.23 -8.35
N LEU A 326 -1.14 5.48 -9.45
CA LEU A 326 -1.98 4.32 -9.78
C LEU A 326 -1.81 3.21 -8.72
N ASN A 327 -0.59 2.93 -8.32
CA ASN A 327 -0.27 1.97 -7.27
C ASN A 327 -0.82 2.39 -5.90
N ALA A 328 -0.76 3.69 -5.58
CA ALA A 328 -1.33 4.25 -4.35
C ALA A 328 -2.84 4.02 -4.28
N LEU A 329 -3.57 4.22 -5.38
CA LEU A 329 -5.01 3.95 -5.44
C LEU A 329 -5.32 2.49 -5.13
N ILE A 330 -4.58 1.56 -5.73
CA ILE A 330 -4.74 0.11 -5.49
C ILE A 330 -4.42 -0.23 -4.04
N LEU A 331 -3.28 0.22 -3.54
CA LEU A 331 -2.83 -0.10 -2.19
C LEU A 331 -3.78 0.47 -1.11
N ASN A 332 -4.25 1.70 -1.26
CA ASN A 332 -5.21 2.27 -0.32
C ASN A 332 -6.55 1.51 -0.34
N ARG A 333 -7.00 1.07 -1.51
CA ARG A 333 -8.19 0.23 -1.62
C ARG A 333 -8.00 -1.13 -0.97
N LEU A 334 -6.86 -1.79 -1.23
CA LEU A 334 -6.49 -3.06 -0.62
C LEU A 334 -6.46 -2.95 0.91
N VAL A 335 -5.84 -1.90 1.44
CA VAL A 335 -5.71 -1.67 2.88
C VAL A 335 -7.08 -1.55 3.55
N THR A 336 -8.00 -0.81 2.97
CA THR A 336 -9.37 -0.71 3.46
C THR A 336 -10.04 -2.10 3.51
N ARG A 337 -9.75 -2.97 2.54
CA ARG A 337 -10.32 -4.32 2.45
C ARG A 337 -9.71 -5.30 3.45
N VAL A 338 -8.39 -5.30 3.65
CA VAL A 338 -7.71 -6.23 4.58
C VAL A 338 -7.87 -5.81 6.04
N ASN A 339 -8.10 -4.52 6.28
CA ASN A 339 -8.26 -3.97 7.64
C ASN A 339 -9.71 -4.07 8.17
N THR A 340 -10.52 -4.94 7.60
CA THR A 340 -11.90 -5.19 8.00
C THR A 340 -12.13 -6.69 8.26
N GLY A 341 -13.13 -7.02 9.10
CA GLY A 341 -13.53 -8.42 9.34
C GLY A 341 -12.70 -9.10 10.41
N GLN A 342 -12.53 -8.46 11.57
CA GLN A 342 -11.77 -8.98 12.73
C GLN A 342 -11.97 -10.48 12.97
N GLY A 343 -10.86 -11.21 13.12
CA GLY A 343 -10.85 -12.64 13.45
C GLY A 343 -11.21 -13.61 12.32
N LYS A 344 -11.67 -13.12 11.16
CA LYS A 344 -12.08 -13.95 10.01
C LYS A 344 -11.05 -13.98 8.88
N ASN A 345 -10.07 -13.10 8.91
CA ASN A 345 -9.06 -12.97 7.87
C ASN A 345 -7.85 -13.87 8.13
N ILE A 346 -7.19 -14.33 7.08
CA ILE A 346 -5.84 -14.88 7.21
C ILE A 346 -4.85 -13.75 7.52
N PRO A 347 -3.75 -14.02 8.22
CA PRO A 347 -2.71 -13.03 8.47
C PRO A 347 -2.19 -12.46 7.15
N THR A 348 -2.02 -11.14 7.10
CA THR A 348 -1.56 -10.44 5.90
C THR A 348 -0.26 -9.71 6.19
N SER A 349 0.70 -9.78 5.26
CA SER A 349 1.96 -9.04 5.31
C SER A 349 2.00 -8.02 4.19
N ILE A 350 1.97 -6.73 4.53
CA ILE A 350 2.15 -5.63 3.58
C ILE A 350 3.60 -5.17 3.71
N ILE A 351 4.35 -5.28 2.62
CA ILE A 351 5.77 -4.92 2.55
C ILE A 351 5.94 -3.85 1.47
N VAL A 352 6.42 -2.69 1.87
CA VAL A 352 6.73 -1.57 0.98
C VAL A 352 8.24 -1.32 1.07
N ASP A 353 8.98 -1.62 -0.01
CA ASP A 353 10.45 -1.52 -0.01
C ASP A 353 10.95 -0.06 0.09
N GLU A 354 10.28 0.87 -0.57
CA GLU A 354 10.64 2.28 -0.59
C GLU A 354 9.38 3.17 -0.48
N LEU A 355 8.99 3.50 0.74
CA LEU A 355 7.75 4.25 1.03
C LEU A 355 7.72 5.65 0.38
N PRO A 356 8.82 6.44 0.33
CA PRO A 356 8.80 7.75 -0.29
C PRO A 356 8.45 7.76 -1.78
N THR A 357 8.48 6.62 -2.46
CA THR A 357 8.09 6.52 -3.88
C THR A 357 6.60 6.34 -4.08
N LEU A 358 5.87 6.09 -3.00
CA LEU A 358 4.45 5.79 -2.98
C LEU A 358 3.74 6.65 -1.92
N TYR A 359 2.75 7.45 -2.32
CA TYR A 359 1.94 8.15 -1.33
C TYR A 359 0.89 7.20 -0.73
N PHE A 360 1.13 6.80 0.51
CA PHE A 360 0.24 5.89 1.22
C PHE A 360 -0.68 6.67 2.17
N HIS A 361 -1.82 7.09 1.67
CA HIS A 361 -2.81 7.85 2.44
C HIS A 361 -3.24 7.10 3.71
N LYS A 362 -3.34 7.82 4.83
CA LYS A 362 -3.79 7.27 6.14
C LYS A 362 -3.01 6.04 6.65
N ILE A 363 -1.73 5.95 6.32
CA ILE A 363 -0.85 4.85 6.76
C ILE A 363 -0.77 4.74 8.30
N ASP A 364 -0.81 5.86 9.00
CA ASP A 364 -0.85 5.93 10.46
C ASP A 364 -2.08 5.21 11.03
N ARG A 365 -3.25 5.37 10.42
CA ARG A 365 -4.48 4.65 10.81
C ARG A 365 -4.37 3.16 10.56
N LEU A 366 -3.80 2.76 9.42
CA LEU A 366 -3.57 1.34 9.14
C LEU A 366 -2.74 0.71 10.24
N ILE A 367 -1.57 1.28 10.56
CA ILE A 367 -0.65 0.72 11.56
C ILE A 367 -1.35 0.62 12.92
N GLY A 368 -2.11 1.67 13.32
CA GLY A 368 -2.86 1.69 14.57
C GLY A 368 -3.94 0.61 14.70
N THR A 369 -4.58 0.22 13.60
CA THR A 369 -5.69 -0.75 13.58
C THR A 369 -5.31 -2.14 13.05
N ALA A 370 -4.16 -2.26 12.40
CA ALA A 370 -3.67 -3.49 11.74
C ALA A 370 -3.59 -4.70 12.68
N ARG A 371 -3.25 -4.48 13.95
CA ARG A 371 -3.06 -5.56 14.93
C ARG A 371 -4.32 -6.42 15.11
N SER A 372 -5.48 -5.81 15.25
CA SER A 372 -6.75 -6.53 15.44
C SER A 372 -7.17 -7.37 14.23
N ASN A 373 -6.71 -6.98 13.05
CA ASN A 373 -6.97 -7.67 11.78
C ASN A 373 -5.83 -8.58 11.33
N LYS A 374 -4.78 -8.75 12.16
CA LYS A 374 -3.58 -9.54 11.85
C LYS A 374 -2.87 -9.07 10.58
N VAL A 375 -2.75 -7.75 10.40
CA VAL A 375 -2.00 -7.16 9.30
C VAL A 375 -0.62 -6.70 9.78
N SER A 376 0.44 -7.29 9.24
CA SER A 376 1.83 -6.87 9.44
C SER A 376 2.19 -5.84 8.39
N VAL A 377 2.65 -4.67 8.82
CA VAL A 377 3.04 -3.58 7.92
C VAL A 377 4.55 -3.35 8.07
N THR A 378 5.29 -3.58 7.00
CA THR A 378 6.75 -3.41 6.94
C THR A 378 7.08 -2.35 5.90
N LEU A 379 7.67 -1.23 6.32
CA LEU A 379 7.84 -0.03 5.52
C LEU A 379 9.31 0.35 5.44
N GLY A 380 9.84 0.37 4.23
CA GLY A 380 11.21 0.78 3.93
C GLY A 380 11.30 2.26 3.57
N PHE A 381 12.34 2.93 4.04
CA PHE A 381 12.75 4.24 3.58
C PHE A 381 14.25 4.42 3.81
N GLN A 382 14.83 5.47 3.23
CA GLN A 382 16.26 5.70 3.37
C GLN A 382 16.56 6.66 4.51
N GLU A 383 15.93 7.83 4.51
CA GLU A 383 16.19 8.93 5.45
C GLU A 383 14.89 9.67 5.80
N LEU A 384 14.76 10.18 7.04
CA LEU A 384 13.58 10.93 7.49
C LEU A 384 13.25 12.16 6.65
N PRO A 385 14.22 12.97 6.16
CA PRO A 385 13.90 14.10 5.30
C PRO A 385 13.14 13.75 4.03
N GLN A 386 13.27 12.53 3.51
CA GLN A 386 12.46 12.07 2.36
C GLN A 386 10.98 11.91 2.75
N LEU A 387 10.72 11.31 3.93
CA LEU A 387 9.35 11.22 4.45
C LEU A 387 8.76 12.58 4.78
N GLU A 388 9.57 13.50 5.32
CA GLU A 388 9.11 14.87 5.60
C GLU A 388 8.74 15.62 4.32
N ALA A 389 9.48 15.41 3.24
CA ALA A 389 9.18 16.03 1.94
C ALA A 389 7.82 15.58 1.37
N ASP A 390 7.43 14.30 1.59
CA ASP A 390 6.21 13.73 1.02
C ASP A 390 4.98 13.86 1.94
N TYR A 391 5.17 13.71 3.25
CA TYR A 391 4.07 13.66 4.24
C TYR A 391 3.98 14.91 5.11
N GLY A 392 4.89 15.87 4.94
CA GLY A 392 5.04 17.01 5.83
C GLY A 392 5.57 16.59 7.21
N LYS A 393 6.04 17.58 8.00
CA LYS A 393 6.64 17.32 9.33
C LYS A 393 5.68 16.63 10.30
N VAL A 394 4.42 17.07 10.34
CA VAL A 394 3.40 16.50 11.23
C VAL A 394 3.01 15.09 10.79
N GLY A 395 2.84 14.87 9.49
CA GLY A 395 2.54 13.56 8.91
C GLY A 395 3.66 12.55 9.20
N MET A 396 4.90 12.93 8.91
CA MET A 396 6.09 12.11 9.22
C MET A 396 6.13 11.73 10.71
N GLN A 397 5.98 12.69 11.63
CA GLN A 397 5.99 12.40 13.07
C GLN A 397 4.89 11.43 13.50
N LYS A 398 3.67 11.58 12.99
CA LYS A 398 2.57 10.64 13.26
C LYS A 398 2.95 9.23 12.82
N ILE A 399 3.51 9.10 11.62
CA ILE A 399 3.85 7.80 11.03
C ILE A 399 4.97 7.12 11.83
N ILE A 400 6.08 7.83 12.13
CA ILE A 400 7.23 7.23 12.83
C ILE A 400 6.94 6.82 14.27
N THR A 401 5.98 7.47 14.94
CA THR A 401 5.63 7.18 16.34
C THR A 401 4.64 6.02 16.49
N THR A 402 3.95 5.61 15.42
CA THR A 402 2.96 4.51 15.48
C THR A 402 3.58 3.11 15.38
N VAL A 403 4.82 3.00 14.94
CA VAL A 403 5.50 1.72 14.69
C VAL A 403 6.25 1.23 15.92
N GLY A 404 6.08 -0.04 16.24
CA GLY A 404 6.73 -0.63 17.42
C GLY A 404 8.10 -1.25 17.17
N ASN A 405 8.41 -1.66 15.93
CA ASN A 405 9.69 -2.26 15.57
C ASN A 405 10.46 -1.32 14.64
N VAL A 406 11.72 -1.05 14.96
CA VAL A 406 12.63 -0.25 14.13
C VAL A 406 13.90 -1.04 13.89
N VAL A 407 14.21 -1.28 12.62
CA VAL A 407 15.45 -1.95 12.19
C VAL A 407 16.15 -1.06 11.18
N SER A 408 17.33 -0.57 11.50
CA SER A 408 18.09 0.35 10.68
C SER A 408 19.44 -0.25 10.26
N GLY A 409 19.80 -0.08 8.99
CA GLY A 409 21.19 -0.09 8.53
C GLY A 409 21.87 1.26 8.80
N SER A 410 22.93 1.57 8.04
CA SER A 410 23.58 2.89 8.15
C SER A 410 22.65 4.01 7.69
N ALA A 411 22.72 5.16 8.36
CA ALA A 411 22.02 6.40 8.01
C ALA A 411 23.03 7.56 7.95
N ARG A 412 22.68 8.63 7.26
CA ARG A 412 23.61 9.77 7.05
C ARG A 412 23.00 11.12 7.42
N SER A 413 21.68 11.31 7.25
CA SER A 413 21.07 12.59 7.63
C SER A 413 21.11 12.80 9.12
N LYS A 414 21.32 14.04 9.53
CA LYS A 414 21.36 14.43 10.94
C LYS A 414 20.08 14.04 11.66
N GLU A 415 18.94 14.30 11.04
CA GLU A 415 17.61 14.04 11.57
C GLU A 415 17.38 12.54 11.84
N THR A 416 17.78 11.69 10.88
CA THR A 416 17.66 10.23 11.03
C THR A 416 18.60 9.71 12.11
N LEU A 417 19.84 10.21 12.14
CA LEU A 417 20.84 9.82 13.13
C LEU A 417 20.43 10.25 14.54
N GLU A 418 19.92 11.48 14.72
CA GLU A 418 19.42 11.97 16.01
C GLU A 418 18.20 11.18 16.48
N TRP A 419 17.24 10.90 15.59
CA TRP A 419 16.09 10.05 15.90
C TRP A 419 16.50 8.66 16.36
N LEU A 420 17.40 7.99 15.62
CA LEU A 420 17.88 6.67 16.01
C LEU A 420 18.64 6.70 17.33
N SER A 421 19.60 7.61 17.48
CA SER A 421 20.50 7.68 18.65
C SER A 421 19.76 8.13 19.92
N SER A 422 18.87 9.13 19.81
CA SER A 422 18.23 9.75 20.97
C SER A 422 16.87 9.16 21.31
N ASP A 423 15.99 8.96 20.30
CA ASP A 423 14.62 8.53 20.56
C ASP A 423 14.52 7.00 20.62
N ILE A 424 15.18 6.28 19.69
CA ILE A 424 15.14 4.82 19.65
C ILE A 424 16.08 4.22 20.70
N PHE A 425 17.35 4.65 20.74
CA PHE A 425 18.32 4.10 21.68
C PHE A 425 18.30 4.78 23.04
N GLY A 426 18.08 6.09 23.09
CA GLY A 426 18.11 6.87 24.33
C GLY A 426 19.51 7.01 24.92
N LYS A 427 19.57 7.47 26.17
CA LYS A 427 20.81 7.74 26.90
C LYS A 427 21.00 6.74 28.05
N VAL A 428 22.25 6.52 28.42
CA VAL A 428 22.64 5.73 29.58
C VAL A 428 23.55 6.57 30.48
N VAL A 429 23.43 6.38 31.79
CA VAL A 429 24.32 6.99 32.77
C VAL A 429 25.66 6.23 32.73
N GLN A 430 26.74 6.91 32.41
CA GLN A 430 28.09 6.38 32.52
C GLN A 430 28.81 7.02 33.71
N LEU A 431 29.26 6.19 34.63
CA LEU A 431 30.11 6.61 35.75
C LEU A 431 31.56 6.71 35.22
N LYS A 432 32.03 7.94 35.02
CA LYS A 432 33.43 8.20 34.70
C LYS A 432 34.21 8.46 36.01
N LYS A 433 35.19 7.60 36.27
CA LYS A 433 36.12 7.79 37.38
C LYS A 433 37.27 8.65 36.87
N GLY A 434 37.33 9.87 37.31
CA GLY A 434 38.54 10.73 37.20
C GLY A 434 39.41 10.49 38.42
N VAL A 435 40.66 10.09 38.20
CA VAL A 435 41.68 10.00 39.28
C VAL A 435 42.66 11.13 39.06
N THR A 436 42.70 12.10 39.96
CA THR A 436 43.73 13.12 39.98
C THR A 436 44.75 12.75 41.05
N ILE A 437 46.00 12.51 40.61
CA ILE A 437 47.10 12.18 41.52
C ILE A 437 47.97 13.43 41.61
N ASP A 438 47.97 14.03 42.77
CA ASP A 438 48.93 15.09 43.14
C ASP A 438 49.96 14.55 44.14
N ARG A 439 51.11 15.21 44.32
CA ARG A 439 52.21 14.68 45.11
C ARG A 439 51.84 14.21 46.52
N ASP A 440 50.77 14.78 47.10
CA ASP A 440 50.35 14.48 48.46
C ASP A 440 48.88 14.01 48.63
N LYS A 441 48.10 13.96 47.54
CA LYS A 441 46.69 13.57 47.60
C LYS A 441 46.23 12.89 46.32
N THR A 442 45.56 11.74 46.48
CA THR A 442 44.80 11.11 45.42
C THR A 442 43.33 11.44 45.62
N SER A 443 42.73 12.18 44.67
CA SER A 443 41.28 12.41 44.68
C SER A 443 40.62 11.60 43.59
N ILE A 444 39.50 10.90 43.95
CA ILE A 444 38.70 10.16 42.99
C ILE A 444 37.41 10.95 42.80
N ASN A 445 37.22 11.51 41.61
CA ASN A 445 35.99 12.16 41.23
C ASN A 445 35.12 11.18 40.45
N LEU A 446 33.91 10.93 40.95
CA LEU A 446 32.89 10.17 40.24
C LEU A 446 31.96 11.17 39.57
N ASN A 447 32.07 11.28 38.24
CA ASN A 447 31.19 12.09 37.41
C ASN A 447 30.17 11.21 36.72
N GLU A 448 28.90 11.48 36.93
CA GLU A 448 27.81 10.86 36.18
C GLU A 448 27.60 11.66 34.87
N ASN A 449 27.89 11.06 33.74
CA ASN A 449 27.59 11.63 32.42
C ASN A 449 26.50 10.83 31.73
N MET A 450 25.54 11.54 31.15
CA MET A 450 24.55 10.95 30.27
C MET A 450 25.09 10.84 28.84
N ASP A 451 25.52 9.67 28.43
CA ASP A 451 25.99 9.41 27.07
C ASP A 451 24.95 8.62 26.25
N SER A 452 24.90 8.82 24.93
CA SER A 452 24.01 8.03 24.06
C SER A 452 24.35 6.54 24.12
N LEU A 453 23.35 5.68 24.23
CA LEU A 453 23.54 4.21 24.25
C LEU A 453 24.25 3.74 22.97
N VAL A 454 23.83 4.28 21.80
CA VAL A 454 24.52 4.11 20.52
C VAL A 454 24.70 5.50 19.91
N PRO A 455 25.92 6.03 19.88
CA PRO A 455 26.21 7.33 19.28
C PRO A 455 25.89 7.38 17.79
N ALA A 456 25.47 8.53 17.30
CA ALA A 456 25.15 8.79 15.89
C ALA A 456 26.30 8.38 14.95
N SER A 457 27.56 8.64 15.34
CA SER A 457 28.74 8.23 14.56
C SER A 457 28.86 6.72 14.35
N LYS A 458 28.47 5.92 15.36
CA LYS A 458 28.47 4.46 15.20
C LYS A 458 27.40 3.98 14.23
N ILE A 459 26.28 4.69 14.12
CA ILE A 459 25.20 4.37 13.18
C ILE A 459 25.60 4.75 11.75
N SER A 460 26.20 5.95 11.57
CA SER A 460 26.68 6.40 10.26
C SER A 460 27.77 5.53 9.67
N ASP A 461 28.64 5.00 10.52
CA ASP A 461 29.82 4.21 10.12
C ASP A 461 29.53 2.70 10.01
N MET A 462 28.27 2.28 10.15
CA MET A 462 27.93 0.84 10.05
C MET A 462 28.23 0.31 8.64
N PRO A 463 29.03 -0.77 8.53
CA PRO A 463 29.25 -1.47 7.27
C PRO A 463 27.97 -2.19 6.80
N THR A 464 27.93 -2.55 5.51
CA THR A 464 26.87 -3.36 4.93
C THR A 464 26.64 -4.65 5.73
N GLY A 465 25.39 -4.95 6.01
CA GLY A 465 24.97 -6.13 6.79
C GLY A 465 25.03 -5.93 8.31
N TRP A 466 25.42 -4.76 8.79
CA TRP A 466 25.18 -4.37 10.18
C TRP A 466 23.81 -3.72 10.32
N ILE A 467 23.12 -4.07 11.41
CA ILE A 467 21.80 -3.53 11.72
C ILE A 467 21.73 -3.10 13.19
N CYS A 468 20.95 -2.08 13.43
CA CYS A 468 20.65 -1.60 14.77
C CYS A 468 19.17 -1.26 14.89
N GLY A 469 18.67 -1.14 16.12
CA GLY A 469 17.29 -0.75 16.32
C GLY A 469 16.66 -1.27 17.61
N GLN A 470 15.34 -1.37 17.56
CA GLN A 470 14.51 -1.79 18.68
C GLN A 470 13.35 -2.68 18.20
N THR A 471 13.06 -3.76 18.93
CA THR A 471 11.87 -4.58 18.72
C THR A 471 10.81 -4.26 19.78
N ALA A 472 9.54 -4.34 19.41
CA ALA A 472 8.42 -4.16 20.34
C ALA A 472 8.45 -5.27 21.40
N ARG A 473 8.12 -4.87 22.64
CA ARG A 473 7.90 -5.81 23.75
C ARG A 473 6.41 -6.10 23.81
N ASP A 474 6.03 -7.33 23.56
CA ASP A 474 4.65 -7.78 23.60
C ASP A 474 4.46 -9.09 24.33
N PHE A 475 3.28 -9.23 24.94
CA PHE A 475 2.80 -10.42 25.66
C PHE A 475 2.39 -11.57 24.73
N VAL A 476 3.16 -11.85 23.69
CA VAL A 476 2.86 -12.95 22.75
C VAL A 476 3.59 -14.19 23.24
N LYS A 477 2.84 -15.28 23.41
CA LYS A 477 3.47 -16.59 23.68
C LYS A 477 4.39 -16.96 22.56
N THR A 478 5.66 -17.18 22.87
CA THR A 478 6.68 -17.59 21.91
C THR A 478 7.24 -18.94 22.29
N LYS A 479 7.67 -19.71 21.29
CA LYS A 479 8.47 -20.91 21.49
C LYS A 479 9.94 -20.50 21.57
N THR A 480 10.63 -20.92 22.60
CA THR A 480 12.08 -20.73 22.72
C THR A 480 12.83 -21.86 22.03
N GLY A 481 14.08 -21.61 21.60
CA GLY A 481 14.93 -22.62 20.97
C GLY A 481 15.24 -23.85 21.86
N ARG A 482 14.82 -23.82 23.13
CA ARG A 482 14.92 -24.95 24.08
C ARG A 482 13.64 -25.78 24.18
N GLY A 483 12.67 -25.60 23.28
CA GLY A 483 11.44 -26.38 23.23
C GLY A 483 10.33 -25.95 24.22
N GLY A 484 10.54 -24.90 24.98
CA GLY A 484 9.53 -24.34 25.90
C GLY A 484 8.65 -23.27 25.26
N SER A 485 7.39 -23.17 25.69
CA SER A 485 6.55 -22.01 25.41
C SER A 485 6.70 -21.00 26.55
N MET A 486 7.07 -19.76 26.25
CA MET A 486 7.33 -18.72 27.21
C MET A 486 6.47 -17.50 26.95
N ASN A 487 5.96 -16.88 28.01
CA ASN A 487 5.37 -15.55 27.93
C ASN A 487 6.51 -14.51 27.94
N ILE A 488 6.62 -13.68 26.93
CA ILE A 488 7.74 -12.72 26.77
C ILE A 488 7.84 -11.80 27.99
N GLN A 489 6.71 -11.44 28.60
CA GLN A 489 6.70 -10.58 29.79
C GLN A 489 7.47 -11.18 30.98
N GLU A 490 7.32 -12.48 31.20
CA GLU A 490 7.96 -13.15 32.36
C GLU A 490 9.47 -13.36 32.18
N SER A 491 9.95 -13.39 30.93
CA SER A 491 11.37 -13.66 30.62
C SER A 491 12.21 -12.42 30.39
N GLU A 492 11.60 -11.26 30.18
CA GLU A 492 12.30 -10.07 29.65
C GLU A 492 12.18 -8.82 30.55
N GLU A 493 11.76 -8.97 31.80
CA GLU A 493 11.64 -7.86 32.75
C GLU A 493 12.93 -7.03 32.86
N PHE A 494 14.08 -7.63 32.55
CA PHE A 494 15.38 -6.99 32.60
C PHE A 494 16.18 -7.03 31.27
N LYS A 495 15.60 -7.53 30.17
CA LYS A 495 16.29 -7.58 28.86
C LYS A 495 15.91 -6.39 27.99
N THR A 496 16.92 -5.80 27.37
CA THR A 496 16.69 -4.74 26.39
C THR A 496 16.14 -5.30 25.08
N SER A 497 15.15 -4.65 24.50
CA SER A 497 14.67 -4.90 23.15
C SER A 497 15.56 -4.26 22.06
N LYS A 498 16.60 -3.52 22.48
CA LYS A 498 17.53 -2.80 21.62
C LYS A 498 18.68 -3.68 21.17
N PHE A 499 19.10 -3.52 19.91
CA PHE A 499 20.19 -4.31 19.34
C PHE A 499 21.10 -3.45 18.44
N TYR A 500 22.38 -3.88 18.39
CA TYR A 500 23.40 -3.39 17.47
C TYR A 500 24.27 -4.59 17.11
N CYS A 501 24.17 -5.09 15.87
CA CYS A 501 24.72 -6.39 15.51
C CYS A 501 24.98 -6.52 14.01
N LYS A 502 25.74 -7.54 13.63
CA LYS A 502 25.91 -7.97 12.23
C LYS A 502 24.96 -9.13 11.94
N THR A 503 24.27 -9.10 10.79
CA THR A 503 23.48 -10.25 10.33
C THR A 503 24.36 -11.43 9.98
N ASP A 504 23.88 -12.65 10.21
CA ASP A 504 24.65 -13.90 10.09
C ASP A 504 23.87 -14.97 9.33
N PHE A 505 23.53 -14.67 8.07
CA PHE A 505 22.83 -15.62 7.21
C PHE A 505 23.77 -16.71 6.71
N ASN A 506 23.24 -17.92 6.53
CA ASN A 506 23.94 -18.98 5.84
C ASN A 506 23.96 -18.70 4.33
N MET A 507 25.09 -18.26 3.82
CA MET A 507 25.23 -17.87 2.40
C MET A 507 25.07 -19.06 1.44
N ALA A 508 25.32 -20.29 1.87
CA ALA A 508 25.07 -21.47 1.05
C ALA A 508 23.55 -21.69 0.81
N ASP A 509 22.72 -21.47 1.85
CA ASP A 509 21.26 -21.56 1.73
C ASP A 509 20.72 -20.45 0.85
N ILE A 510 21.26 -19.24 0.96
CA ILE A 510 20.89 -18.12 0.10
C ILE A 510 21.22 -18.40 -1.36
N LYS A 511 22.43 -18.89 -1.65
CA LYS A 511 22.82 -19.23 -3.01
C LYS A 511 21.93 -20.33 -3.60
N LYS A 512 21.60 -21.37 -2.81
CA LYS A 512 20.68 -22.41 -3.23
C LYS A 512 19.28 -21.87 -3.53
N GLU A 513 18.85 -20.85 -2.80
CA GLU A 513 17.59 -20.16 -3.05
C GLU A 513 17.67 -19.37 -4.37
N GLU A 514 18.75 -18.63 -4.60
CA GLU A 514 18.98 -17.87 -5.82
C GLU A 514 19.04 -18.76 -7.07
N ASP A 515 19.69 -19.92 -6.96
CA ASP A 515 19.75 -20.92 -8.04
C ASP A 515 18.37 -21.54 -8.37
N GLY A 516 17.41 -21.42 -7.45
CA GLY A 516 16.03 -21.88 -7.61
C GLY A 516 15.05 -20.84 -8.16
N TYR A 517 15.50 -19.62 -8.45
CA TYR A 517 14.60 -18.58 -8.98
C TYR A 517 14.13 -18.94 -10.39
N VAL A 518 12.86 -18.65 -10.65
CA VAL A 518 12.21 -18.90 -11.95
C VAL A 518 11.59 -17.61 -12.48
N ALA A 519 11.32 -17.59 -13.77
CA ALA A 519 10.67 -16.46 -14.41
C ALA A 519 9.28 -16.16 -13.81
N LEU A 520 8.93 -14.89 -13.72
CA LEU A 520 7.62 -14.46 -13.25
C LEU A 520 6.51 -14.93 -14.21
N PRO A 521 5.30 -15.20 -13.70
CA PRO A 521 4.20 -15.65 -14.54
C PRO A 521 3.67 -14.52 -15.41
N LYS A 522 3.41 -14.81 -16.67
CA LYS A 522 2.63 -13.95 -17.54
C LYS A 522 1.15 -14.31 -17.41
N PHE A 523 0.30 -13.29 -17.28
CA PHE A 523 -1.15 -13.46 -17.21
C PHE A 523 -1.82 -13.33 -18.57
N TYR A 524 -1.18 -12.56 -19.48
CA TYR A 524 -1.60 -12.39 -20.86
C TYR A 524 -0.45 -12.71 -21.81
N THR A 525 -0.79 -13.20 -23.00
CA THR A 525 0.18 -13.48 -24.06
C THR A 525 -0.33 -12.86 -25.36
N PHE A 526 0.46 -12.00 -25.94
CA PHE A 526 0.22 -11.42 -27.27
C PHE A 526 1.14 -12.10 -28.29
N LYS A 527 0.64 -12.32 -29.50
CA LYS A 527 1.41 -12.98 -30.57
C LYS A 527 2.59 -12.13 -31.05
N SER A 528 2.43 -10.81 -30.99
CA SER A 528 3.44 -9.83 -31.35
C SER A 528 3.26 -8.53 -30.59
N ARG A 529 4.29 -7.66 -30.62
CA ARG A 529 4.19 -6.30 -30.09
C ARG A 529 3.10 -5.49 -30.79
N ASP A 530 2.93 -5.66 -32.11
CA ASP A 530 1.90 -4.95 -32.87
C ASP A 530 0.48 -5.41 -32.49
N GLU A 531 0.29 -6.70 -32.20
CA GLU A 531 -0.99 -7.20 -31.70
C GLU A 531 -1.30 -6.60 -30.32
N ARG A 532 -0.31 -6.57 -29.43
CA ARG A 532 -0.45 -5.92 -28.11
C ARG A 532 -0.89 -4.47 -28.26
N GLU A 533 -0.16 -3.68 -29.06
CA GLU A 533 -0.47 -2.27 -29.29
C GLU A 533 -1.87 -2.08 -29.86
N ARG A 534 -2.27 -2.91 -30.83
CA ARG A 534 -3.60 -2.86 -31.43
C ARG A 534 -4.70 -3.15 -30.43
N ILE A 535 -4.52 -4.14 -29.56
CA ILE A 535 -5.51 -4.52 -28.53
C ILE A 535 -5.65 -3.41 -27.49
N LEU A 536 -4.52 -2.89 -26.99
CA LEU A 536 -4.53 -1.79 -26.02
C LEU A 536 -5.17 -0.53 -26.61
N TYR A 537 -4.83 -0.19 -27.84
CA TYR A 537 -5.40 0.96 -28.54
C TYR A 537 -6.91 0.80 -28.80
N LYS A 538 -7.34 -0.41 -29.22
CA LYS A 538 -8.77 -0.70 -29.39
C LYS A 538 -9.55 -0.49 -28.08
N ASN A 539 -9.03 -0.99 -26.96
CA ASN A 539 -9.63 -0.78 -25.64
C ASN A 539 -9.70 0.71 -25.29
N PHE A 540 -8.61 1.45 -25.53
CA PHE A 540 -8.56 2.89 -25.27
C PHE A 540 -9.61 3.67 -26.07
N VAL A 541 -9.77 3.38 -27.36
CA VAL A 541 -10.77 4.01 -28.22
C VAL A 541 -12.19 3.64 -27.80
N GLN A 542 -12.43 2.35 -27.48
CA GLN A 542 -13.74 1.86 -27.06
C GLN A 542 -14.26 2.60 -25.82
N VAL A 543 -13.40 2.82 -24.82
CA VAL A 543 -13.78 3.61 -23.62
C VAL A 543 -14.27 5.00 -24.00
N GLY A 544 -13.61 5.67 -24.95
CA GLY A 544 -14.07 6.98 -25.43
C GLY A 544 -15.42 6.93 -26.15
N GLU A 545 -15.66 5.90 -26.94
CA GLU A 545 -16.95 5.67 -27.62
C GLU A 545 -18.08 5.38 -26.62
N ASP A 546 -17.80 4.60 -25.61
CA ASP A 546 -18.74 4.26 -24.55
C ASP A 546 -19.18 5.50 -23.76
N VAL A 547 -18.25 6.38 -23.42
CA VAL A 547 -18.54 7.66 -22.74
C VAL A 547 -19.42 8.55 -23.62
N LYS A 548 -19.10 8.69 -24.91
CA LYS A 548 -19.93 9.46 -25.85
C LYS A 548 -21.33 8.86 -26.01
N SER A 549 -21.45 7.55 -26.05
CA SER A 549 -22.73 6.84 -26.11
C SER A 549 -23.57 7.10 -24.85
N MET A 550 -22.94 7.08 -23.66
CA MET A 550 -23.57 7.42 -22.39
C MET A 550 -24.10 8.85 -22.40
N ILE A 551 -23.28 9.83 -22.78
CA ILE A 551 -23.64 11.24 -22.85
C ILE A 551 -24.84 11.44 -23.77
N ASN A 552 -24.79 10.89 -25.00
CA ASN A 552 -25.87 10.97 -25.97
C ASN A 552 -27.19 10.37 -25.43
N THR A 553 -27.09 9.27 -24.70
CA THR A 553 -28.26 8.62 -24.08
C THR A 553 -28.89 9.57 -23.05
N ILE A 554 -28.09 10.16 -22.16
CA ILE A 554 -28.56 11.07 -21.12
C ILE A 554 -29.18 12.34 -21.73
N GLN A 555 -28.54 12.93 -22.74
CA GLN A 555 -29.04 14.13 -23.41
C GLN A 555 -30.36 13.90 -24.14
N ARG A 556 -30.55 12.73 -24.78
CA ARG A 556 -31.84 12.38 -25.44
C ARG A 556 -33.02 12.31 -24.44
N TYR A 557 -32.76 11.92 -23.18
CA TYR A 557 -33.79 11.88 -22.16
C TYR A 557 -34.11 13.26 -21.56
N LYS A 558 -33.21 14.25 -21.67
CA LYS A 558 -33.48 15.63 -21.24
C LYS A 558 -34.31 16.44 -22.24
N VAL A 559 -34.27 16.10 -23.53
CA VAL A 559 -34.98 16.82 -24.61
C VAL A 559 -36.45 16.36 -24.75
N LYS A 560 -36.85 15.30 -24.08
CA LYS A 560 -38.25 14.83 -23.99
C LYS A 560 -38.84 15.16 -22.62
#